data_d475735e36b6e256778e9287f7d9ead7
#
_entry.id   d475735e36b6e256778e9287f7d9ead7
#
_cell.length_a   1.000
_cell.length_b   1.000
_cell.length_c   1.000
_cell.angle_alpha   90.00
_cell.angle_beta   90.00
_cell.angle_gamma   90.00
#
_symmetry.space_group_name_H-M   'P 1'
#
loop_
_entity.id
_entity.type
_entity.pdbx_description
1 polymer ?
#
loop_
_entity_poly.entity_id
_entity_poly.type
_entity_poly.pdbx_seq_one_letter_code
_entity_poly.pdbx_strand_id
1 'polypeptide(L)'
;MHPLLNTDEQSNSDMRIIDSHCHLDDKSYQDDLNEVVARAEAADVVRAMVVGVSEASSRRCAALADNSDFFYASVGIHPHDAADTDEGVLTRLAELAKGDRVKAWGECGLDFNRMYSPKDVQERWFVRQLEVAQSLDLPLIFHERDTEGRFLEMLSAHRFDGLRGVVHCFSGSTQEMEAYLDMGLHIGVTGIVTIQKRGEHLREQVLAIPRERLLVETDAPYLTPAPHKNKVRRNEPAFVREVLFKLAAVRGDDVELLADTVWNNTTALFDLS
;
A
#
# COMPACT_ATOMS: atom_id res chain seq x y z
N MET A 1 46.40 -14.76 25.05
CA MET A 1 45.59 -13.54 25.17
C MET A 1 45.09 -13.20 23.78
N HIS A 2 43.84 -13.56 23.48
CA HIS A 2 43.16 -13.13 22.24
C HIS A 2 42.32 -11.90 22.59
N PRO A 3 42.37 -10.81 21.79
CA PRO A 3 41.47 -9.72 22.00
C PRO A 3 40.05 -10.10 21.53
N LEU A 4 39.09 -9.87 22.41
CA LEU A 4 37.65 -9.94 22.14
C LEU A 4 37.32 -8.90 21.11
N LEU A 5 36.74 -9.33 19.98
CA LEU A 5 36.13 -8.45 18.99
C LEU A 5 34.88 -7.85 19.66
N ASN A 6 34.91 -6.54 19.86
CA ASN A 6 33.74 -5.75 20.19
C ASN A 6 32.80 -5.76 18.97
N THR A 7 31.67 -6.42 19.10
CA THR A 7 30.54 -6.39 18.18
C THR A 7 29.45 -5.49 18.74
N ASP A 8 29.72 -4.20 18.83
CA ASP A 8 28.72 -3.17 19.07
C ASP A 8 28.98 -2.00 18.10
N GLU A 9 28.97 -2.27 16.82
CA GLU A 9 28.60 -1.24 15.83
C GLU A 9 27.06 -1.28 15.72
N GLN A 10 26.39 -0.52 16.60
CA GLN A 10 25.07 0.00 16.30
C GLN A 10 25.24 0.89 15.08
N SER A 11 24.97 0.33 13.90
CA SER A 11 24.76 1.09 12.68
C SER A 11 23.62 2.07 12.96
N ASN A 12 23.99 3.32 13.21
CA ASN A 12 23.04 4.43 13.22
C ASN A 12 22.68 4.69 11.75
N SER A 13 21.86 3.81 11.15
CA SER A 13 21.37 4.04 9.79
C SER A 13 20.32 5.15 9.89
N ASP A 14 20.55 6.27 9.18
CA ASP A 14 19.55 7.34 9.01
C ASP A 14 18.39 6.89 8.10
N MET A 15 18.16 5.59 7.97
CA MET A 15 17.13 5.02 7.11
C MET A 15 15.75 5.38 7.64
N ARG A 16 14.88 5.84 6.76
CA ARG A 16 13.48 6.12 7.05
C ARG A 16 12.62 5.38 6.05
N ILE A 17 11.62 4.65 6.54
CA ILE A 17 10.71 3.87 5.71
C ILE A 17 9.28 4.32 5.98
N ILE A 18 8.46 4.36 4.92
CA ILE A 18 7.01 4.49 5.02
C ILE A 18 6.41 3.15 4.58
N ASP A 19 5.55 2.57 5.40
CA ASP A 19 4.67 1.50 4.96
C ASP A 19 3.52 2.13 4.18
N SER A 20 3.53 2.01 2.84
CA SER A 20 2.58 2.72 1.98
C SER A 20 1.18 2.11 1.95
N HIS A 21 0.96 0.94 2.60
CA HIS A 21 -0.34 0.29 2.66
C HIS A 21 -0.44 -0.72 3.81
N CYS A 22 -1.29 -0.43 4.80
CA CYS A 22 -1.63 -1.37 5.87
C CYS A 22 -3.05 -1.14 6.39
N HIS A 23 -3.63 -2.14 7.06
CA HIS A 23 -4.97 -2.12 7.65
C HIS A 23 -4.91 -2.22 9.18
N LEU A 24 -4.29 -1.23 9.84
CA LEU A 24 -4.16 -1.22 11.30
C LEU A 24 -5.45 -0.82 12.03
N ASP A 25 -6.50 -0.49 11.29
CA ASP A 25 -7.87 -0.38 11.79
C ASP A 25 -8.52 -1.75 12.06
N ASP A 26 -7.87 -2.85 11.62
CA ASP A 26 -8.34 -4.21 11.88
C ASP A 26 -8.34 -4.53 13.39
N LYS A 27 -9.39 -5.20 13.82
CA LYS A 27 -9.58 -5.59 15.23
C LYS A 27 -8.45 -6.42 15.83
N SER A 28 -7.63 -7.06 15.00
CA SER A 28 -6.48 -7.85 15.48
C SER A 28 -5.38 -6.99 16.10
N TYR A 29 -5.40 -5.67 15.91
CA TYR A 29 -4.47 -4.70 16.50
C TYR A 29 -5.05 -3.92 17.69
N GLN A 30 -6.32 -4.09 17.99
CA GLN A 30 -7.03 -3.28 18.99
C GLN A 30 -6.37 -3.30 20.37
N ASP A 31 -5.78 -4.42 20.76
CA ASP A 31 -5.22 -4.63 22.10
C ASP A 31 -3.74 -4.21 22.22
N ASP A 32 -3.01 -4.03 21.08
CA ASP A 32 -1.55 -3.80 21.11
C ASP A 32 -1.05 -2.84 20.00
N LEU A 33 -1.90 -1.92 19.52
CA LEU A 33 -1.55 -1.00 18.46
C LEU A 33 -0.32 -0.12 18.79
N ASN A 34 -0.21 0.35 20.04
CA ASN A 34 0.91 1.17 20.47
C ASN A 34 2.23 0.39 20.44
N GLU A 35 2.21 -0.88 20.81
CA GLU A 35 3.36 -1.77 20.73
C GLU A 35 3.73 -2.11 19.30
N VAL A 36 2.73 -2.21 18.39
CA VAL A 36 2.96 -2.38 16.94
C VAL A 36 3.67 -1.15 16.38
N VAL A 37 3.22 0.07 16.73
CA VAL A 37 3.89 1.31 16.32
C VAL A 37 5.31 1.38 16.88
N ALA A 38 5.51 1.10 18.16
CA ALA A 38 6.85 1.10 18.76
C ALA A 38 7.81 0.09 18.07
N ARG A 39 7.32 -1.09 17.66
CA ARG A 39 8.13 -2.05 16.89
C ARG A 39 8.42 -1.55 15.48
N ALA A 40 7.48 -0.84 14.85
CA ALA A 40 7.68 -0.23 13.55
C ALA A 40 8.77 0.85 13.61
N GLU A 41 8.70 1.77 14.58
CA GLU A 41 9.72 2.81 14.80
C GLU A 41 11.10 2.21 15.09
N ALA A 42 11.17 1.15 15.89
CA ALA A 42 12.42 0.43 16.16
C ALA A 42 12.99 -0.28 14.90
N ALA A 43 12.19 -0.45 13.86
CA ALA A 43 12.59 -1.00 12.56
C ALA A 43 12.76 0.09 11.47
N ASP A 44 12.98 1.34 11.86
CA ASP A 44 13.14 2.52 10.98
C ASP A 44 11.87 2.86 10.15
N VAL A 45 10.71 2.29 10.49
CA VAL A 45 9.43 2.64 9.88
C VAL A 45 8.82 3.79 10.66
N VAL A 46 8.86 4.98 10.09
CA VAL A 46 8.50 6.22 10.80
C VAL A 46 7.12 6.75 10.44
N ARG A 47 6.50 6.19 9.41
CA ARG A 47 5.13 6.54 8.98
C ARG A 47 4.45 5.31 8.36
N ALA A 48 3.12 5.30 8.40
CA ALA A 48 2.31 4.31 7.69
C ALA A 48 1.03 4.94 7.11
N MET A 49 0.63 4.45 5.94
CA MET A 49 -0.67 4.73 5.33
C MET A 49 -1.67 3.66 5.80
N VAL A 50 -2.63 4.06 6.64
CA VAL A 50 -3.75 3.18 7.02
C VAL A 50 -4.88 3.32 6.02
N VAL A 51 -5.29 2.19 5.44
CA VAL A 51 -6.11 2.17 4.23
C VAL A 51 -7.55 1.74 4.52
N GLY A 52 -8.49 2.65 4.24
CA GLY A 52 -9.92 2.39 4.40
C GLY A 52 -10.48 1.53 3.27
N VAL A 53 -11.31 0.53 3.63
CA VAL A 53 -11.91 -0.43 2.68
C VAL A 53 -13.43 -0.35 2.63
N SER A 54 -14.05 0.38 3.57
CA SER A 54 -15.48 0.64 3.67
C SER A 54 -15.72 1.93 4.42
N GLU A 55 -16.95 2.44 4.51
CA GLU A 55 -17.24 3.65 5.31
C GLU A 55 -16.79 3.50 6.77
N ALA A 56 -17.08 2.37 7.38
CA ALA A 56 -16.72 2.10 8.78
C ALA A 56 -15.20 2.02 8.97
N SER A 57 -14.48 1.34 8.07
CA SER A 57 -13.01 1.24 8.07
C SER A 57 -12.38 2.62 7.84
N SER A 58 -12.83 3.35 6.81
CA SER A 58 -12.32 4.69 6.48
C SER A 58 -12.43 5.67 7.66
N ARG A 59 -13.55 5.61 8.41
CA ARG A 59 -13.72 6.43 9.64
C ARG A 59 -12.70 6.06 10.72
N ARG A 60 -12.41 4.76 10.91
CA ARG A 60 -11.38 4.32 11.87
C ARG A 60 -9.99 4.74 11.41
N CYS A 61 -9.67 4.58 10.11
CA CYS A 61 -8.39 5.01 9.54
C CYS A 61 -8.16 6.51 9.71
N ALA A 62 -9.16 7.34 9.37
CA ALA A 62 -9.08 8.79 9.59
C ALA A 62 -8.88 9.14 11.07
N ALA A 63 -9.61 8.48 11.98
CA ALA A 63 -9.45 8.71 13.42
C ALA A 63 -8.06 8.28 13.93
N LEU A 64 -7.45 7.20 13.41
CA LEU A 64 -6.08 6.83 13.74
C LEU A 64 -5.09 7.89 13.27
N ALA A 65 -5.26 8.40 12.05
CA ALA A 65 -4.39 9.43 11.49
C ALA A 65 -4.52 10.78 12.23
N ASP A 66 -5.71 11.17 12.65
CA ASP A 66 -5.94 12.41 13.42
C ASP A 66 -5.33 12.36 14.84
N ASN A 67 -5.15 11.17 15.40
CA ASN A 67 -4.65 10.97 16.76
C ASN A 67 -3.17 10.58 16.86
N SER A 68 -2.46 10.45 15.74
CA SER A 68 -1.04 10.04 15.74
C SER A 68 -0.29 10.58 14.53
N ASP A 69 0.87 11.16 14.77
CA ASP A 69 1.75 11.61 13.68
C ASP A 69 2.34 10.45 12.87
N PHE A 70 2.27 9.23 13.37
CA PHE A 70 2.74 8.05 12.66
C PHE A 70 1.86 7.69 11.46
N PHE A 71 0.57 8.05 11.47
CA PHE A 71 -0.38 7.63 10.46
C PHE A 71 -0.80 8.74 9.50
N TYR A 72 -0.93 8.37 8.25
CA TYR A 72 -1.81 9.00 7.26
C TYR A 72 -2.92 8.01 6.89
N ALA A 73 -4.01 8.49 6.33
CA ALA A 73 -5.16 7.65 5.98
C ALA A 73 -5.54 7.78 4.50
N SER A 74 -6.15 6.72 3.98
CA SER A 74 -7.00 6.80 2.80
C SER A 74 -8.44 6.45 3.14
N VAL A 75 -9.36 6.85 2.27
CA VAL A 75 -10.78 6.56 2.37
C VAL A 75 -11.30 6.02 1.04
N GLY A 76 -12.11 4.96 1.08
CA GLY A 76 -12.61 4.35 -0.13
C GLY A 76 -13.47 3.13 0.14
N ILE A 77 -13.90 2.50 -0.95
CA ILE A 77 -14.70 1.26 -0.95
C ILE A 77 -13.95 0.20 -1.73
N HIS A 78 -13.49 -0.81 -1.02
CA HIS A 78 -12.87 -1.99 -1.61
C HIS A 78 -13.89 -2.76 -2.46
N PRO A 79 -13.49 -3.41 -3.56
CA PRO A 79 -14.40 -4.21 -4.39
C PRO A 79 -15.20 -5.27 -3.62
N HIS A 80 -14.69 -5.77 -2.51
CA HIS A 80 -15.43 -6.71 -1.67
C HIS A 80 -16.69 -6.10 -1.03
N ASP A 81 -16.65 -4.80 -0.70
CA ASP A 81 -17.71 -4.05 -0.02
C ASP A 81 -18.60 -3.26 -1.00
N ALA A 82 -18.36 -3.41 -2.31
CA ALA A 82 -19.06 -2.65 -3.35
C ALA A 82 -20.60 -2.90 -3.35
N ALA A 83 -21.06 -4.10 -2.98
CA ALA A 83 -22.48 -4.43 -2.93
C ALA A 83 -23.25 -3.69 -1.82
N ASP A 84 -22.55 -3.30 -0.74
CA ASP A 84 -23.12 -2.61 0.42
C ASP A 84 -22.96 -1.07 0.34
N THR A 85 -22.60 -0.54 -0.84
CA THR A 85 -22.33 0.87 -1.08
C THR A 85 -23.46 1.56 -1.83
N ASP A 86 -23.66 2.85 -1.52
CA ASP A 86 -24.57 3.76 -2.22
C ASP A 86 -23.93 5.17 -2.39
N GLU A 87 -24.60 6.07 -3.11
CA GLU A 87 -24.13 7.45 -3.34
C GLU A 87 -24.01 8.25 -2.02
N GLY A 88 -24.82 7.93 -1.02
CA GLY A 88 -24.74 8.56 0.31
C GLY A 88 -23.44 8.16 1.02
N VAL A 89 -22.99 6.92 0.89
CA VAL A 89 -21.69 6.46 1.40
C VAL A 89 -20.56 7.24 0.74
N LEU A 90 -20.54 7.35 -0.61
CA LEU A 90 -19.50 8.13 -1.31
C LEU A 90 -19.49 9.60 -0.88
N THR A 91 -20.66 10.21 -0.71
CA THR A 91 -20.76 11.58 -0.22
C THR A 91 -20.14 11.74 1.18
N ARG A 92 -20.41 10.80 2.11
CA ARG A 92 -19.85 10.86 3.46
C ARG A 92 -18.34 10.58 3.46
N LEU A 93 -17.84 9.71 2.58
CA LEU A 93 -16.40 9.48 2.39
C LEU A 93 -15.71 10.70 1.80
N ALA A 94 -16.35 11.40 0.83
CA ALA A 94 -15.82 12.63 0.26
C ALA A 94 -15.71 13.76 1.30
N GLU A 95 -16.63 13.85 2.25
CA GLU A 95 -16.49 14.78 3.40
C GLU A 95 -15.35 14.35 4.33
N LEU A 96 -15.21 13.06 4.61
CA LEU A 96 -14.11 12.52 5.44
C LEU A 96 -12.75 12.76 4.79
N ALA A 97 -12.69 12.69 3.46
CA ALA A 97 -11.48 12.91 2.65
C ALA A 97 -10.92 14.35 2.74
N LYS A 98 -11.68 15.30 3.29
CA LYS A 98 -11.23 16.69 3.52
C LYS A 98 -10.35 16.83 4.76
N GLY A 99 -10.21 15.80 5.57
CA GLY A 99 -9.33 15.80 6.74
C GLY A 99 -7.86 15.94 6.35
N ASP A 100 -7.10 16.77 7.07
CA ASP A 100 -5.70 17.10 6.73
C ASP A 100 -4.79 15.88 6.63
N ARG A 101 -5.10 14.81 7.32
CA ARG A 101 -4.31 13.57 7.33
C ARG A 101 -4.87 12.48 6.42
N VAL A 102 -5.98 12.72 5.73
CA VAL A 102 -6.48 11.85 4.67
C VAL A 102 -5.81 12.27 3.36
N LYS A 103 -4.95 11.42 2.81
CA LYS A 103 -4.03 11.76 1.73
C LYS A 103 -4.27 11.00 0.43
N ALA A 104 -5.23 10.07 0.42
CA ALA A 104 -5.55 9.29 -0.77
C ALA A 104 -7.03 8.88 -0.80
N TRP A 105 -7.52 8.61 -2.00
CA TRP A 105 -8.77 7.90 -2.21
C TRP A 105 -8.47 6.43 -2.53
N GLY A 106 -9.06 5.54 -1.79
CA GLY A 106 -8.84 4.09 -1.90
C GLY A 106 -8.92 3.43 -0.51
N GLU A 107 -8.97 2.16 -0.47
CA GLU A 107 -8.68 1.19 -1.54
C GLU A 107 -9.90 1.02 -2.44
N CYS A 108 -9.71 1.13 -3.76
CA CYS A 108 -10.78 0.95 -4.74
C CYS A 108 -10.26 0.19 -5.96
N GLY A 109 -11.13 -0.48 -6.69
CA GLY A 109 -10.72 -1.25 -7.85
C GLY A 109 -11.61 -2.46 -8.12
N LEU A 110 -10.99 -3.57 -8.57
CA LEU A 110 -11.67 -4.80 -8.93
C LEU A 110 -10.98 -6.03 -8.33
N ASP A 111 -11.78 -6.97 -7.80
CA ASP A 111 -11.36 -8.29 -7.35
C ASP A 111 -12.30 -9.36 -7.93
N PHE A 112 -11.83 -10.08 -8.95
CA PHE A 112 -12.58 -11.16 -9.56
C PHE A 112 -12.21 -12.54 -9.02
N ASN A 113 -11.37 -12.60 -7.98
CA ASN A 113 -11.01 -13.81 -7.28
C ASN A 113 -12.04 -14.18 -6.20
N ARG A 114 -12.31 -13.25 -5.28
CA ARG A 114 -13.20 -13.52 -4.13
C ARG A 114 -14.67 -13.37 -4.45
N MET A 115 -15.04 -12.46 -5.35
CA MET A 115 -16.41 -12.25 -5.82
C MET A 115 -17.43 -12.02 -4.69
N TYR A 116 -17.05 -11.29 -3.63
CA TYR A 116 -18.00 -10.92 -2.56
C TYR A 116 -19.05 -9.93 -3.04
N SER A 117 -18.71 -9.11 -4.04
CA SER A 117 -19.65 -8.29 -4.79
C SER A 117 -19.68 -8.71 -6.25
N PRO A 118 -20.83 -8.64 -6.96
CA PRO A 118 -20.92 -8.92 -8.39
C PRO A 118 -20.02 -8.03 -9.23
N LYS A 119 -19.50 -8.54 -10.37
CA LYS A 119 -18.58 -7.80 -11.26
C LYS A 119 -19.11 -6.44 -11.70
N ASP A 120 -20.35 -6.41 -12.18
CA ASP A 120 -21.01 -5.18 -12.64
C ASP A 120 -21.20 -4.14 -11.53
N VAL A 121 -21.38 -4.58 -10.29
CA VAL A 121 -21.46 -3.72 -9.10
C VAL A 121 -20.09 -3.16 -8.76
N GLN A 122 -19.03 -4.00 -8.78
CA GLN A 122 -17.66 -3.56 -8.58
C GLN A 122 -17.26 -2.52 -9.64
N GLU A 123 -17.51 -2.81 -10.93
CA GLU A 123 -17.21 -1.92 -12.05
C GLU A 123 -17.91 -0.56 -11.92
N ARG A 124 -19.19 -0.56 -11.59
CA ARG A 124 -19.96 0.68 -11.38
C ARG A 124 -19.35 1.53 -10.27
N TRP A 125 -19.08 0.95 -9.10
CA TRP A 125 -18.54 1.71 -7.97
C TRP A 125 -17.08 2.08 -8.15
N PHE A 126 -16.30 1.33 -8.93
CA PHE A 126 -14.97 1.73 -9.31
C PHE A 126 -14.99 3.04 -10.12
N VAL A 127 -15.82 3.13 -11.15
CA VAL A 127 -15.96 4.37 -11.95
C VAL A 127 -16.40 5.55 -11.08
N ARG A 128 -17.41 5.34 -10.22
CA ARG A 128 -17.87 6.40 -9.32
C ARG A 128 -16.76 6.90 -8.38
N GLN A 129 -15.92 6.02 -7.89
CA GLN A 129 -14.79 6.38 -7.04
C GLN A 129 -13.70 7.13 -7.80
N LEU A 130 -13.43 6.81 -9.08
CA LEU A 130 -12.53 7.61 -9.92
C LEU A 130 -13.02 9.05 -10.08
N GLU A 131 -14.33 9.24 -10.32
CA GLU A 131 -14.94 10.58 -10.44
C GLU A 131 -14.82 11.39 -9.14
N VAL A 132 -15.04 10.76 -7.98
CA VAL A 132 -14.88 11.41 -6.67
C VAL A 132 -13.41 11.80 -6.44
N ALA A 133 -12.47 10.89 -6.65
CA ALA A 133 -11.04 11.15 -6.49
C ALA A 133 -10.57 12.31 -7.39
N GLN A 134 -11.03 12.33 -8.66
CA GLN A 134 -10.78 13.43 -9.57
C GLN A 134 -11.29 14.76 -9.02
N SER A 135 -12.53 14.79 -8.50
CA SER A 135 -13.13 16.01 -7.97
C SER A 135 -12.44 16.57 -6.73
N LEU A 136 -11.75 15.72 -5.98
CA LEU A 136 -11.00 16.05 -4.76
C LEU A 136 -9.50 16.23 -5.01
N ASP A 137 -9.04 15.99 -6.23
CA ASP A 137 -7.61 15.98 -6.59
C ASP A 137 -6.76 15.08 -5.67
N LEU A 138 -7.28 13.91 -5.31
CA LEU A 138 -6.57 12.94 -4.47
C LEU A 138 -5.89 11.85 -5.30
N PRO A 139 -4.69 11.39 -4.92
CA PRO A 139 -4.09 10.20 -5.49
C PRO A 139 -4.91 8.95 -5.11
N LEU A 140 -4.84 7.91 -5.95
CA LEU A 140 -5.61 6.70 -5.79
C LEU A 140 -4.74 5.53 -5.29
N ILE A 141 -5.33 4.71 -4.42
CA ILE A 141 -4.80 3.40 -4.05
C ILE A 141 -5.68 2.35 -4.70
N PHE A 142 -5.13 1.64 -5.69
CA PHE A 142 -5.86 0.70 -6.51
C PHE A 142 -5.66 -0.74 -6.05
N HIS A 143 -6.77 -1.45 -5.92
CA HIS A 143 -6.83 -2.90 -5.79
C HIS A 143 -7.11 -3.54 -7.14
N GLU A 144 -6.25 -4.46 -7.56
CA GLU A 144 -6.44 -5.25 -8.76
C GLU A 144 -6.11 -6.71 -8.48
N ARG A 145 -7.08 -7.61 -8.71
CA ARG A 145 -6.85 -9.04 -8.55
C ARG A 145 -7.69 -9.90 -9.48
N ASP A 146 -6.97 -10.72 -10.28
CA ASP A 146 -7.57 -11.73 -11.19
C ASP A 146 -8.62 -11.14 -12.14
N THR A 147 -8.38 -9.90 -12.66
CA THR A 147 -9.35 -9.17 -13.50
C THR A 147 -9.18 -9.45 -15.00
N GLU A 148 -8.12 -10.20 -15.39
CA GLU A 148 -7.86 -10.59 -16.78
C GLU A 148 -7.83 -9.38 -17.74
N GLY A 149 -7.22 -8.25 -17.28
CA GLY A 149 -7.09 -7.00 -18.04
C GLY A 149 -8.31 -6.08 -17.93
N ARG A 150 -9.42 -6.49 -17.29
CA ARG A 150 -10.63 -5.66 -17.19
C ARG A 150 -10.40 -4.39 -16.37
N PHE A 151 -9.60 -4.48 -15.30
CA PHE A 151 -9.23 -3.30 -14.52
C PHE A 151 -8.48 -2.27 -15.38
N LEU A 152 -7.47 -2.72 -16.14
CA LEU A 152 -6.71 -1.87 -17.05
C LEU A 152 -7.60 -1.22 -18.15
N GLU A 153 -8.51 -2.00 -18.73
CA GLU A 153 -9.48 -1.50 -19.72
C GLU A 153 -10.34 -0.37 -19.14
N MET A 154 -10.91 -0.59 -17.96
CA MET A 154 -11.77 0.40 -17.31
C MET A 154 -10.99 1.65 -16.88
N LEU A 155 -9.81 1.47 -16.28
CA LEU A 155 -8.96 2.59 -15.87
C LEU A 155 -8.55 3.44 -17.09
N SER A 156 -8.23 2.79 -18.22
CA SER A 156 -7.91 3.49 -19.48
C SER A 156 -9.08 4.26 -20.02
N ALA A 157 -10.29 3.68 -19.98
CA ALA A 157 -11.51 4.30 -20.48
C ALA A 157 -11.97 5.50 -19.64
N HIS A 158 -11.65 5.51 -18.34
CA HIS A 158 -12.03 6.55 -17.38
C HIS A 158 -10.83 7.38 -16.89
N ARG A 159 -9.72 7.34 -17.63
CA ARG A 159 -8.55 8.16 -17.33
C ARG A 159 -8.90 9.65 -17.44
N PHE A 160 -8.38 10.44 -16.50
CA PHE A 160 -8.53 11.89 -16.45
C PHE A 160 -7.17 12.58 -16.29
N ASP A 161 -7.12 13.87 -16.63
CA ASP A 161 -5.91 14.67 -16.45
C ASP A 161 -5.57 14.81 -14.95
N GLY A 162 -4.32 14.56 -14.60
CA GLY A 162 -3.89 14.56 -13.20
C GLY A 162 -4.08 13.24 -12.48
N LEU A 163 -4.54 12.17 -13.16
CA LEU A 163 -4.59 10.83 -12.57
C LEU A 163 -3.21 10.43 -12.03
N ARG A 164 -3.14 10.16 -10.73
CA ARG A 164 -1.96 9.65 -10.04
C ARG A 164 -2.39 8.62 -9.00
N GLY A 165 -1.55 7.65 -8.74
CA GLY A 165 -1.89 6.59 -7.78
C GLY A 165 -0.87 5.48 -7.77
N VAL A 166 -1.20 4.43 -7.03
CA VAL A 166 -0.43 3.20 -6.91
C VAL A 166 -1.34 1.99 -7.14
N VAL A 167 -0.89 1.04 -7.96
CA VAL A 167 -1.46 -0.30 -7.98
C VAL A 167 -0.80 -1.07 -6.85
N HIS A 168 -1.54 -1.20 -5.74
CA HIS A 168 -1.02 -1.83 -4.54
C HIS A 168 -0.93 -3.35 -4.70
N CYS A 169 -0.05 -3.98 -3.93
CA CYS A 169 0.11 -5.46 -3.87
C CYS A 169 0.17 -6.10 -5.26
N PHE A 170 0.93 -5.46 -6.16
CA PHE A 170 0.94 -5.85 -7.57
C PHE A 170 1.21 -7.34 -7.76
N SER A 171 0.35 -7.98 -8.52
CA SER A 171 0.42 -9.41 -8.82
C SER A 171 -0.03 -9.77 -10.25
N GLY A 172 -0.18 -8.75 -11.10
CA GLY A 172 -0.58 -8.89 -12.49
C GLY A 172 0.53 -9.36 -13.43
N SER A 173 0.25 -9.34 -14.74
CA SER A 173 1.21 -9.66 -15.78
C SER A 173 2.22 -8.53 -16.00
N THR A 174 3.36 -8.83 -16.63
CA THR A 174 4.34 -7.81 -17.03
C THR A 174 3.72 -6.78 -17.98
N GLN A 175 2.83 -7.20 -18.88
CA GLN A 175 2.16 -6.31 -19.81
C GLN A 175 1.24 -5.31 -19.08
N GLU A 176 0.51 -5.75 -18.06
CA GLU A 176 -0.31 -4.85 -17.23
C GLU A 176 0.57 -3.88 -16.45
N MET A 177 1.67 -4.37 -15.87
CA MET A 177 2.65 -3.53 -15.16
C MET A 177 3.18 -2.40 -16.05
N GLU A 178 3.62 -2.73 -17.28
CA GLU A 178 4.12 -1.76 -18.25
C GLU A 178 3.04 -0.72 -18.59
N ALA A 179 1.79 -1.15 -18.80
CA ALA A 179 0.69 -0.25 -19.07
C ALA A 179 0.37 0.69 -17.90
N TYR A 180 0.45 0.21 -16.63
CA TYR A 180 0.28 1.08 -15.46
C TYR A 180 1.43 2.09 -15.33
N LEU A 181 2.67 1.68 -15.60
CA LEU A 181 3.82 2.58 -15.62
C LEU A 181 3.71 3.65 -16.71
N ASP A 182 3.22 3.29 -17.91
CA ASP A 182 2.96 4.22 -19.01
C ASP A 182 1.85 5.24 -18.68
N MET A 183 0.91 4.86 -17.79
CA MET A 183 -0.08 5.80 -17.25
C MET A 183 0.50 6.72 -16.17
N GLY A 184 1.76 6.51 -15.75
CA GLY A 184 2.42 7.27 -14.70
C GLY A 184 2.12 6.78 -13.29
N LEU A 185 1.51 5.60 -13.13
CA LEU A 185 1.21 5.01 -11.83
C LEU A 185 2.46 4.43 -11.15
N HIS A 186 2.39 4.30 -9.84
CA HIS A 186 3.35 3.57 -9.03
C HIS A 186 2.93 2.11 -8.86
N ILE A 187 3.90 1.27 -8.52
CA ILE A 187 3.71 -0.16 -8.24
C ILE A 187 4.06 -0.41 -6.78
N GLY A 188 3.09 -0.92 -6.01
CA GLY A 188 3.26 -1.33 -4.63
C GLY A 188 3.77 -2.76 -4.53
N VAL A 189 4.86 -2.96 -3.79
CA VAL A 189 5.51 -4.26 -3.61
C VAL A 189 5.37 -4.71 -2.17
N THR A 190 4.71 -5.86 -1.96
CA THR A 190 4.47 -6.46 -0.65
C THR A 190 5.46 -7.55 -0.29
N GLY A 191 5.28 -8.13 0.90
CA GLY A 191 6.01 -9.29 1.39
C GLY A 191 6.01 -10.52 0.47
N ILE A 192 5.17 -10.55 -0.57
CA ILE A 192 5.16 -11.58 -1.62
C ILE A 192 6.55 -11.72 -2.25
N VAL A 193 7.27 -10.63 -2.49
CA VAL A 193 8.61 -10.64 -3.10
C VAL A 193 9.61 -11.50 -2.32
N THR A 194 9.39 -11.67 -1.01
CA THR A 194 10.23 -12.48 -0.10
C THR A 194 9.91 -13.97 -0.15
N ILE A 195 8.73 -14.36 -0.67
CA ILE A 195 8.25 -15.74 -0.67
C ILE A 195 8.80 -16.50 -1.86
N GLN A 196 9.51 -17.61 -1.60
CA GLN A 196 10.31 -18.31 -2.61
C GLN A 196 9.53 -18.62 -3.90
N LYS A 197 8.46 -19.42 -3.84
CA LYS A 197 7.68 -19.80 -5.02
C LYS A 197 6.70 -18.71 -5.46
N ARG A 198 5.92 -18.18 -4.50
CA ARG A 198 4.87 -17.21 -4.82
C ARG A 198 5.42 -15.91 -5.39
N GLY A 199 6.61 -15.48 -4.95
CA GLY A 199 7.25 -14.24 -5.37
C GLY A 199 8.18 -14.37 -6.58
N GLU A 200 8.26 -15.55 -7.24
CA GLU A 200 9.20 -15.78 -8.34
C GLU A 200 8.98 -14.80 -9.51
N HIS A 201 7.77 -14.73 -9.99
CA HIS A 201 7.39 -13.83 -11.09
C HIS A 201 7.55 -12.35 -10.70
N LEU A 202 7.12 -11.97 -9.49
CA LEU A 202 7.28 -10.60 -9.00
C LEU A 202 8.76 -10.18 -8.92
N ARG A 203 9.67 -11.11 -8.54
CA ARG A 203 11.12 -10.80 -8.51
C ARG A 203 11.71 -10.56 -9.91
N GLU A 204 11.15 -11.15 -10.95
CA GLU A 204 11.53 -10.86 -12.33
C GLU A 204 10.99 -9.47 -12.75
N GLN A 205 9.75 -9.18 -12.43
CA GLN A 205 9.08 -7.94 -12.81
C GLN A 205 9.69 -6.70 -12.14
N VAL A 206 10.05 -6.77 -10.85
CA VAL A 206 10.61 -5.61 -10.13
C VAL A 206 11.95 -5.12 -10.70
N LEU A 207 12.64 -5.92 -11.52
CA LEU A 207 13.84 -5.49 -12.24
C LEU A 207 13.52 -4.45 -13.33
N ALA A 208 12.32 -4.50 -13.91
CA ALA A 208 11.88 -3.61 -14.98
C ALA A 208 11.16 -2.34 -14.45
N ILE A 209 10.75 -2.31 -13.18
CA ILE A 209 10.07 -1.14 -12.62
C ILE A 209 11.10 -0.02 -12.39
N PRO A 210 10.89 1.20 -12.93
CA PRO A 210 11.72 2.35 -12.60
C PRO A 210 11.73 2.62 -11.09
N ARG A 211 12.90 2.96 -10.52
CA ARG A 211 13.01 3.22 -9.07
C ARG A 211 12.01 4.28 -8.59
N GLU A 212 11.79 5.29 -9.41
CA GLU A 212 10.88 6.41 -9.17
C GLU A 212 9.39 6.01 -9.15
N ARG A 213 9.09 4.76 -9.47
CA ARG A 213 7.72 4.20 -9.52
C ARG A 213 7.50 3.08 -8.53
N LEU A 214 8.47 2.79 -7.65
CA LEU A 214 8.35 1.77 -6.62
C LEU A 214 7.82 2.35 -5.30
N LEU A 215 6.87 1.64 -4.69
CA LEU A 215 6.51 1.78 -3.29
C LEU A 215 6.70 0.44 -2.57
N VAL A 216 6.94 0.48 -1.27
CA VAL A 216 7.03 -0.70 -0.41
C VAL A 216 5.93 -0.69 0.62
N GLU A 217 5.34 -1.86 0.88
CA GLU A 217 4.17 -1.97 1.73
C GLU A 217 4.08 -3.34 2.39
N THR A 218 3.34 -3.42 3.49
CA THR A 218 3.12 -4.69 4.17
C THR A 218 1.83 -5.38 3.77
N ASP A 219 0.77 -4.62 3.52
CA ASP A 219 -0.61 -5.11 3.48
C ASP A 219 -1.01 -5.77 4.82
N ALA A 220 -0.43 -5.31 5.94
CA ALA A 220 -0.69 -5.85 7.27
C ALA A 220 -2.18 -5.72 7.67
N PRO A 221 -2.80 -6.77 8.23
CA PRO A 221 -2.26 -7.96 8.86
C PRO A 221 -1.93 -9.12 7.91
N TYR A 222 -2.12 -8.94 6.61
CA TYR A 222 -1.94 -9.97 5.59
C TYR A 222 -0.48 -10.09 5.12
N LEU A 223 -0.19 -11.06 4.27
CA LEU A 223 1.03 -11.19 3.47
C LEU A 223 2.35 -11.15 4.26
N THR A 224 2.37 -11.67 5.48
CA THR A 224 3.59 -11.73 6.32
C THR A 224 4.80 -12.20 5.51
N PRO A 225 5.89 -11.40 5.43
CA PRO A 225 7.08 -11.74 4.64
C PRO A 225 7.91 -12.86 5.29
N ALA A 226 8.78 -13.50 4.52
CA ALA A 226 9.87 -14.26 5.08
C ALA A 226 10.91 -13.28 5.68
N PRO A 227 11.54 -13.59 6.83
CA PRO A 227 11.55 -14.88 7.54
C PRO A 227 10.42 -15.04 8.58
N HIS A 228 9.50 -14.10 8.69
CA HIS A 228 8.46 -14.05 9.72
C HIS A 228 7.26 -14.97 9.43
N LYS A 229 7.01 -15.27 8.15
CA LYS A 229 5.91 -16.12 7.72
C LYS A 229 5.86 -17.45 8.51
N ASN A 230 4.67 -17.78 9.01
CA ASN A 230 4.38 -18.95 9.85
C ASN A 230 5.05 -18.94 11.26
N LYS A 231 5.71 -17.84 11.65
CA LYS A 231 6.33 -17.72 12.98
C LYS A 231 5.61 -16.70 13.85
N VAL A 232 4.92 -15.74 13.24
CA VAL A 232 4.13 -14.71 13.93
C VAL A 232 2.65 -14.87 13.61
N ARG A 233 1.80 -14.33 14.49
CA ARG A 233 0.34 -14.42 14.37
C ARG A 233 -0.20 -13.63 13.17
N ARG A 234 0.40 -12.46 12.88
CA ARG A 234 -0.02 -11.52 11.83
C ARG A 234 1.17 -10.74 11.31
N ASN A 235 1.00 -10.10 10.17
CA ASN A 235 1.94 -9.10 9.65
C ASN A 235 1.81 -7.77 10.44
N GLU A 236 2.83 -6.92 10.37
CA GLU A 236 2.83 -5.57 10.96
C GLU A 236 3.79 -4.64 10.19
N PRO A 237 3.65 -3.30 10.29
CA PRO A 237 4.46 -2.35 9.53
C PRO A 237 5.97 -2.52 9.70
N ALA A 238 6.44 -2.97 10.88
CA ALA A 238 7.86 -3.27 11.11
C ALA A 238 8.47 -4.18 10.03
N PHE A 239 7.66 -5.05 9.43
CA PHE A 239 8.13 -6.04 8.45
C PHE A 239 8.21 -5.51 7.02
N VAL A 240 7.84 -4.25 6.75
CA VAL A 240 8.10 -3.62 5.45
C VAL A 240 9.61 -3.52 5.17
N ARG A 241 10.41 -3.46 6.22
CA ARG A 241 11.87 -3.52 6.12
C ARG A 241 12.36 -4.78 5.37
N GLU A 242 11.76 -5.93 5.61
CA GLU A 242 12.07 -7.18 4.90
C GLU A 242 11.74 -7.08 3.40
N VAL A 243 10.67 -6.36 3.06
CA VAL A 243 10.31 -6.09 1.66
C VAL A 243 11.37 -5.23 1.01
N LEU A 244 11.76 -4.13 1.63
CA LEU A 244 12.79 -3.21 1.14
C LEU A 244 14.13 -3.93 0.93
N PHE A 245 14.63 -4.66 1.92
CA PHE A 245 15.89 -5.39 1.82
C PHE A 245 15.85 -6.46 0.73
N LYS A 246 14.73 -7.18 0.61
CA LYS A 246 14.58 -8.17 -0.45
C LYS A 246 14.55 -7.52 -1.83
N LEU A 247 13.86 -6.40 -1.96
CA LEU A 247 13.76 -5.64 -3.20
C LEU A 247 15.15 -5.12 -3.62
N ALA A 248 15.91 -4.51 -2.70
CA ALA A 248 17.28 -4.06 -2.95
C ALA A 248 18.20 -5.22 -3.40
N ALA A 249 18.13 -6.36 -2.69
CA ALA A 249 18.94 -7.54 -3.04
C ALA A 249 18.58 -8.13 -4.42
N VAL A 250 17.31 -8.15 -4.81
CA VAL A 250 16.86 -8.64 -6.12
C VAL A 250 17.31 -7.70 -7.24
N ARG A 251 17.22 -6.40 -7.03
CA ARG A 251 17.57 -5.37 -8.02
C ARG A 251 19.08 -5.11 -8.12
N GLY A 252 19.86 -5.53 -7.12
CA GLY A 252 21.26 -5.14 -6.97
C GLY A 252 21.44 -3.67 -6.61
N ASP A 253 20.44 -3.07 -5.97
CA ASP A 253 20.45 -1.69 -5.51
C ASP A 253 21.11 -1.58 -4.14
N ASP A 254 21.74 -0.44 -3.86
CA ASP A 254 22.10 -0.05 -2.50
C ASP A 254 20.82 0.16 -1.69
N VAL A 255 20.75 -0.44 -0.50
CA VAL A 255 19.51 -0.44 0.30
C VAL A 255 19.15 0.94 0.85
N GLU A 256 20.14 1.75 1.23
CA GLU A 256 19.92 3.09 1.77
C GLU A 256 19.43 4.03 0.66
N LEU A 257 20.04 3.96 -0.52
CA LEU A 257 19.60 4.72 -1.70
C LEU A 257 18.19 4.29 -2.14
N LEU A 258 17.85 3.00 -2.05
CA LEU A 258 16.51 2.54 -2.38
C LEU A 258 15.50 3.00 -1.33
N ALA A 259 15.87 2.98 -0.03
CA ALA A 259 15.04 3.51 1.06
C ALA A 259 14.70 4.99 0.83
N ASP A 260 15.71 5.82 0.53
CA ASP A 260 15.50 7.23 0.20
C ASP A 260 14.60 7.41 -1.03
N THR A 261 14.79 6.57 -2.04
CA THR A 261 13.97 6.64 -3.27
C THR A 261 12.50 6.32 -2.98
N VAL A 262 12.21 5.20 -2.31
CA VAL A 262 10.81 4.82 -2.00
C VAL A 262 10.17 5.76 -0.98
N TRP A 263 10.96 6.34 -0.06
CA TRP A 263 10.51 7.42 0.81
C TRP A 263 10.05 8.62 -0.01
N ASN A 264 10.89 9.11 -0.93
CA ASN A 264 10.58 10.26 -1.77
C ASN A 264 9.39 9.99 -2.69
N ASN A 265 9.29 8.79 -3.26
CA ASN A 265 8.16 8.40 -4.08
C ASN A 265 6.85 8.44 -3.28
N THR A 266 6.84 7.86 -2.09
CA THR A 266 5.64 7.79 -1.23
C THR A 266 5.24 9.18 -0.77
N THR A 267 6.20 10.00 -0.31
CA THR A 267 5.93 11.38 0.13
C THR A 267 5.45 12.26 -1.01
N ALA A 268 6.02 12.13 -2.20
CA ALA A 268 5.61 12.89 -3.38
C ALA A 268 4.23 12.46 -3.89
N LEU A 269 3.94 11.14 -3.94
CA LEU A 269 2.66 10.65 -4.43
C LEU A 269 1.50 11.12 -3.55
N PHE A 270 1.65 11.01 -2.23
CA PHE A 270 0.59 11.26 -1.25
C PHE A 270 0.66 12.66 -0.60
N ASP A 271 1.58 13.53 -1.07
CA ASP A 271 1.78 14.87 -0.48
C ASP A 271 1.93 14.82 1.06
N LEU A 272 2.87 13.98 1.53
CA LEU A 272 3.13 13.81 2.95
C LEU A 272 4.15 14.84 3.44
N SER A 273 3.82 15.52 4.52
CA SER A 273 4.68 16.54 5.16
C SER A 273 5.32 16.02 6.46
#